data_e1faad004e8a6e9a9d8538eec8330fdb
#
_entry.id   e1faad004e8a6e9a9d8538eec8330fdb
#
_cell.length_a   1.000
_cell.length_b   1.000
_cell.length_c   1.000
_cell.angle_alpha   90.00
_cell.angle_beta   90.00
_cell.angle_gamma   90.00
#
_symmetry.space_group_name_H-M   'P 1'
#
loop_
_entity.id
_entity.type
_entity.pdbx_description
1 polymer ?
#
loop_
_entity_poly.entity_id
_entity_poly.type
_entity_poly.pdbx_seq_one_letter_code
_entity_poly.pdbx_strand_id
1 'polypeptide(L)'
;LAEPRSGCPINLTLEVLGDRWSLIVIRDLMFGDRRYFRELLGHSEEGIASNILADRLKRLAAHGLITRADDPAHRQKARISLTEKAIQLVPLLAHMGAWGRRHLPVTPDLAIRAQLLEEGGPPLWADFMDELRAGHLGTPLPAGHESVSARLQAAYEQAVAAALSTNV
;
A
#
# COMPACT_ATOMS: atom_id res chain seq x y z
N LEU A 1 -3.16 7.52 23.80
CA LEU A 1 -2.63 8.41 22.75
C LEU A 1 -2.44 9.80 23.35
N ALA A 2 -1.29 10.43 23.12
CA ALA A 2 -1.04 11.80 23.57
C ALA A 2 -2.05 12.75 22.90
N GLU A 3 -2.41 13.83 23.60
CA GLU A 3 -3.28 14.86 22.99
C GLU A 3 -2.59 15.46 21.75
N PRO A 4 -3.33 15.63 20.64
CA PRO A 4 -2.76 16.19 19.43
C PRO A 4 -2.37 17.65 19.64
N ARG A 5 -1.24 18.07 19.06
CA ARG A 5 -0.71 19.43 19.18
C ARG A 5 -1.62 20.51 18.56
N SER A 6 -2.46 20.11 17.61
CA SER A 6 -3.46 21.01 16.99
C SER A 6 -4.58 20.20 16.35
N GLY A 7 -5.74 20.84 16.07
CA GLY A 7 -6.85 20.25 15.31
C GLY A 7 -6.68 20.30 13.79
N CYS A 8 -5.51 20.71 13.27
CA CYS A 8 -5.26 20.75 11.83
C CYS A 8 -5.31 19.34 11.23
N PRO A 9 -6.15 19.07 10.19
CA PRO A 9 -6.25 17.73 9.59
C PRO A 9 -4.90 17.19 9.06
N ILE A 10 -4.06 18.06 8.52
CA ILE A 10 -2.72 17.67 8.05
C ILE A 10 -1.86 17.22 9.23
N ASN A 11 -1.84 18.00 10.35
CA ASN A 11 -1.11 17.60 11.54
C ASN A 11 -1.62 16.29 12.11
N LEU A 12 -2.94 16.12 12.23
CA LEU A 12 -3.54 14.87 12.72
C LEU A 12 -3.19 13.67 11.85
N THR A 13 -3.14 13.86 10.54
CA THR A 13 -2.69 12.81 9.59
C THR A 13 -1.22 12.45 9.83
N LEU A 14 -0.35 13.44 10.02
CA LEU A 14 1.08 13.21 10.31
C LEU A 14 1.33 12.54 11.66
N GLU A 15 0.49 12.81 12.68
CA GLU A 15 0.57 12.09 13.97
C GLU A 15 0.32 10.57 13.80
N VAL A 16 -0.47 10.17 12.80
CA VAL A 16 -0.79 8.77 12.50
C VAL A 16 0.18 8.16 11.50
N LEU A 17 0.51 8.87 10.42
CA LEU A 17 1.19 8.37 9.23
C LEU A 17 2.55 9.05 8.97
N GLY A 18 2.95 10.04 9.78
CA GLY A 18 4.12 10.88 9.51
C GLY A 18 5.47 10.23 9.79
N ASP A 19 5.51 8.98 10.17
CA ASP A 19 6.76 8.23 10.26
C ASP A 19 7.13 7.57 8.93
N ARG A 20 8.40 7.24 8.76
CA ARG A 20 8.95 6.64 7.53
C ARG A 20 8.25 5.36 7.09
N TRP A 21 7.75 4.54 8.01
CA TRP A 21 7.39 3.16 7.74
C TRP A 21 5.89 2.89 7.61
N SER A 22 5.04 3.71 8.24
CA SER A 22 3.59 3.46 8.25
C SER A 22 2.99 3.42 6.85
N LEU A 23 3.28 4.41 6.01
CA LEU A 23 2.78 4.43 4.62
C LEU A 23 3.44 3.37 3.75
N ILE A 24 4.70 3.00 4.00
CA ILE A 24 5.39 1.90 3.28
C ILE A 24 4.71 0.56 3.59
N VAL A 25 4.38 0.27 4.84
CA VAL A 25 3.65 -0.96 5.22
C VAL A 25 2.26 -0.99 4.57
N ILE A 26 1.53 0.12 4.57
CA ILE A 26 0.22 0.23 3.90
C ILE A 26 0.37 0.01 2.39
N ARG A 27 1.38 0.62 1.76
CA ARG A 27 1.72 0.42 0.34
C ARG A 27 1.92 -1.07 0.03
N ASP A 28 2.68 -1.77 0.84
CA ASP A 28 2.99 -3.18 0.63
C ASP A 28 1.77 -4.09 0.80
N LEU A 29 0.86 -3.74 1.70
CA LEU A 29 -0.44 -4.39 1.82
C LEU A 29 -1.35 -4.13 0.60
N MET A 30 -1.33 -2.90 0.03
CA MET A 30 -2.18 -2.52 -1.11
C MET A 30 -1.68 -3.11 -2.43
N PHE A 31 -0.42 -2.86 -2.76
CA PHE A 31 0.13 -3.16 -4.09
C PHE A 31 0.81 -4.52 -4.17
N GLY A 32 1.26 -5.06 -3.05
CA GLY A 32 1.96 -6.35 -2.99
C GLY A 32 1.10 -7.49 -2.47
N ASP A 33 -0.11 -7.22 -1.98
CA ASP A 33 -0.99 -8.16 -1.25
C ASP A 33 -0.23 -8.98 -0.19
N ARG A 34 0.76 -8.36 0.46
CA ARG A 34 1.61 -8.99 1.48
C ARG A 34 0.86 -9.04 2.80
N ARG A 35 0.16 -10.12 3.05
CA ARG A 35 -0.83 -10.24 4.13
C ARG A 35 -0.28 -10.83 5.43
N TYR A 36 1.00 -11.24 5.46
CA TYR A 36 1.63 -11.86 6.62
C TYR A 36 2.91 -11.14 7.02
N PHE A 37 3.24 -11.19 8.32
CA PHE A 37 4.43 -10.54 8.88
C PHE A 37 5.72 -10.89 8.11
N ARG A 38 5.91 -12.19 7.81
CA ARG A 38 7.11 -12.66 7.09
C ARG A 38 7.19 -12.15 5.66
N GLU A 39 6.04 -11.98 5.00
CA GLU A 39 5.99 -11.43 3.64
C GLU A 39 6.34 -9.94 3.65
N LEU A 40 5.76 -9.17 4.58
CA LEU A 40 6.09 -7.75 4.76
C LEU A 40 7.56 -7.54 5.10
N LEU A 41 8.13 -8.42 5.94
CA LEU A 41 9.54 -8.35 6.31
C LEU A 41 10.47 -8.76 5.17
N GLY A 42 10.18 -9.89 4.52
CA GLY A 42 11.08 -10.52 3.54
C GLY A 42 11.07 -9.86 2.17
N HIS A 43 10.00 -9.13 1.82
CA HIS A 43 9.86 -8.44 0.53
C HIS A 43 9.91 -6.91 0.66
N SER A 44 10.39 -6.39 1.78
CA SER A 44 10.56 -4.94 1.96
C SER A 44 11.70 -4.44 1.09
N GLU A 45 11.39 -3.61 0.10
CA GLU A 45 12.38 -2.96 -0.77
C GLU A 45 13.33 -2.06 0.04
N GLU A 46 12.82 -1.42 1.09
CA GLU A 46 13.56 -0.49 1.94
C GLU A 46 14.22 -1.18 3.16
N GLY A 47 14.07 -2.50 3.31
CA GLY A 47 14.74 -3.28 4.34
C GLY A 47 14.29 -2.97 5.76
N ILE A 48 12.99 -2.98 6.03
CA ILE A 48 12.44 -2.73 7.36
C ILE A 48 12.94 -3.77 8.39
N ALA A 49 13.41 -3.33 9.56
CA ALA A 49 13.78 -4.24 10.64
C ALA A 49 12.54 -4.85 11.31
N SER A 50 12.66 -6.09 11.79
CA SER A 50 11.54 -6.86 12.34
C SER A 50 10.89 -6.20 13.57
N ASN A 51 11.66 -5.58 14.44
CA ASN A 51 11.15 -4.84 15.59
C ASN A 51 10.40 -3.58 15.18
N ILE A 52 10.86 -2.88 14.14
CA ILE A 52 10.19 -1.71 13.58
C ILE A 52 8.87 -2.11 12.94
N LEU A 53 8.86 -3.18 12.12
CA LEU A 53 7.64 -3.69 11.51
C LEU A 53 6.61 -4.09 12.56
N ALA A 54 7.03 -4.81 13.62
CA ALA A 54 6.14 -5.21 14.70
C ALA A 54 5.49 -4.00 15.40
N ASP A 55 6.27 -2.96 15.70
CA ASP A 55 5.78 -1.73 16.30
C ASP A 55 4.82 -0.98 15.36
N ARG A 56 5.16 -0.86 14.06
CA ARG A 56 4.27 -0.22 13.07
C ARG A 56 2.94 -0.94 12.92
N LEU A 57 2.94 -2.25 12.82
CA LEU A 57 1.70 -3.04 12.76
C LEU A 57 0.84 -2.86 14.02
N LYS A 58 1.45 -2.78 15.20
CA LYS A 58 0.73 -2.48 16.44
C LYS A 58 0.10 -1.08 16.41
N ARG A 59 0.84 -0.06 15.95
CA ARG A 59 0.33 1.32 15.84
C ARG A 59 -0.77 1.43 14.78
N LEU A 60 -0.58 0.86 13.59
CA LEU A 60 -1.59 0.87 12.53
C LEU A 60 -2.89 0.21 12.98
N ALA A 61 -2.80 -0.90 13.73
CA ALA A 61 -3.97 -1.55 14.32
C ALA A 61 -4.65 -0.66 15.39
N ALA A 62 -3.87 -0.01 16.26
CA ALA A 62 -4.40 0.90 17.28
C ALA A 62 -5.12 2.12 16.67
N HIS A 63 -4.70 2.57 15.49
CA HIS A 63 -5.35 3.64 14.73
C HIS A 63 -6.50 3.15 13.82
N GLY A 64 -6.80 1.84 13.83
CA GLY A 64 -7.88 1.26 13.04
C GLY A 64 -7.61 1.27 11.53
N LEU A 65 -6.35 1.24 11.11
CA LEU A 65 -5.95 1.17 9.70
C LEU A 65 -5.81 -0.26 9.20
N ILE A 66 -5.47 -1.18 10.09
CA ILE A 66 -5.40 -2.61 9.79
C ILE A 66 -6.13 -3.42 10.85
N THR A 67 -6.53 -4.64 10.48
CA THR A 67 -6.97 -5.70 11.38
C THR A 67 -6.00 -6.86 11.32
N ARG A 68 -6.00 -7.69 12.38
CA ARG A 68 -5.24 -8.95 12.44
C ARG A 68 -6.21 -10.03 12.89
N ALA A 69 -6.30 -11.09 12.11
CA ALA A 69 -7.14 -12.23 12.42
C ALA A 69 -6.34 -13.52 12.24
N ASP A 70 -6.64 -14.52 13.05
CA ASP A 70 -6.07 -15.86 12.84
C ASP A 70 -6.49 -16.39 11.49
N ASP A 71 -5.55 -16.98 10.76
CA ASP A 71 -5.84 -17.58 9.48
C ASP A 71 -6.20 -19.07 9.68
N PRO A 72 -7.44 -19.47 9.36
CA PRO A 72 -7.85 -20.87 9.48
C PRO A 72 -6.99 -21.85 8.68
N ALA A 73 -6.42 -21.39 7.56
CA ALA A 73 -5.52 -22.17 6.71
C ALA A 73 -4.09 -22.27 7.27
N HIS A 74 -3.71 -21.32 8.16
CA HIS A 74 -2.36 -21.21 8.69
C HIS A 74 -2.38 -20.91 10.20
N ARG A 75 -2.72 -21.88 11.02
CA ARG A 75 -2.95 -21.77 12.48
C ARG A 75 -1.89 -21.01 13.31
N GLN A 76 -0.70 -20.77 12.75
CA GLN A 76 0.39 -20.05 13.42
C GLN A 76 0.63 -18.65 12.83
N LYS A 77 -0.21 -18.17 11.92
CA LYS A 77 -0.01 -16.89 11.23
C LYS A 77 -1.27 -16.04 11.33
N ALA A 78 -1.13 -14.83 11.86
CA ALA A 78 -2.20 -13.85 11.77
C ALA A 78 -2.17 -13.18 10.38
N ARG A 79 -3.30 -13.21 9.70
CA ARG A 79 -3.52 -12.50 8.44
C ARG A 79 -3.80 -11.02 8.75
N ILE A 80 -3.10 -10.14 8.05
CA ILE A 80 -3.24 -8.69 8.17
C ILE A 80 -4.15 -8.20 7.04
N SER A 81 -5.15 -7.41 7.38
CA SER A 81 -6.07 -6.83 6.41
C SER A 81 -6.15 -5.32 6.58
N LEU A 82 -6.25 -4.60 5.47
CA LEU A 82 -6.59 -3.17 5.48
C LEU A 82 -8.04 -3.00 5.93
N THR A 83 -8.31 -1.92 6.64
CA THR A 83 -9.68 -1.46 6.89
C THR A 83 -10.14 -0.50 5.79
N GLU A 84 -11.42 -0.17 5.73
CA GLU A 84 -11.94 0.86 4.83
C GLU A 84 -11.19 2.20 5.00
N LYS A 85 -10.87 2.57 6.24
CA LYS A 85 -10.08 3.78 6.56
C LYS A 85 -8.71 3.78 5.89
N ALA A 86 -8.04 2.62 5.82
CA ALA A 86 -6.75 2.51 5.14
C ALA A 86 -6.90 2.46 3.62
N ILE A 87 -7.93 1.79 3.09
CA ILE A 87 -8.21 1.73 1.65
C ILE A 87 -8.41 3.13 1.08
N GLN A 88 -9.07 4.02 1.81
CA GLN A 88 -9.25 5.43 1.43
C GLN A 88 -7.94 6.24 1.35
N LEU A 89 -6.79 5.68 1.68
CA LEU A 89 -5.47 6.29 1.45
C LEU A 89 -4.95 6.11 0.02
N VAL A 90 -5.63 5.36 -0.85
CA VAL A 90 -5.22 5.18 -2.26
C VAL A 90 -4.99 6.52 -2.97
N PRO A 91 -5.89 7.52 -2.92
CA PRO A 91 -5.66 8.83 -3.53
C PRO A 91 -4.43 9.56 -2.94
N LEU A 92 -4.21 9.45 -1.63
CA LEU A 92 -3.04 10.06 -0.99
C LEU A 92 -1.74 9.44 -1.53
N LEU A 93 -1.65 8.11 -1.60
CA LEU A 93 -0.49 7.41 -2.15
C LEU A 93 -0.28 7.71 -3.64
N ALA A 94 -1.35 7.81 -4.43
CA ALA A 94 -1.28 8.20 -5.83
C ALA A 94 -0.67 9.61 -6.00
N HIS A 95 -1.14 10.58 -5.22
CA HIS A 95 -0.59 11.94 -5.23
C HIS A 95 0.86 12.01 -4.73
N MET A 96 1.21 11.25 -3.69
CA MET A 96 2.59 11.15 -3.21
C MET A 96 3.52 10.56 -4.28
N GLY A 97 3.09 9.48 -4.95
CA GLY A 97 3.83 8.87 -6.04
C GLY A 97 4.02 9.83 -7.21
N ALA A 98 2.97 10.55 -7.61
CA ALA A 98 3.02 11.56 -8.66
C ALA A 98 4.00 12.71 -8.32
N TRP A 99 3.98 13.19 -7.08
CA TRP A 99 4.93 14.20 -6.61
C TRP A 99 6.36 13.67 -6.62
N GLY A 100 6.57 12.45 -6.11
CA GLY A 100 7.89 11.81 -6.08
C GLY A 100 8.48 11.64 -7.49
N ARG A 101 7.67 11.20 -8.47
CA ARG A 101 8.09 11.07 -9.86
C ARG A 101 8.57 12.39 -10.48
N ARG A 102 7.94 13.51 -10.13
CA ARG A 102 8.27 14.83 -10.69
C ARG A 102 9.50 15.47 -10.05
N HIS A 103 9.81 15.14 -8.81
CA HIS A 103 10.76 15.92 -8.01
C HIS A 103 11.92 15.11 -7.43
N LEU A 104 11.88 13.77 -7.51
CA LEU A 104 12.89 12.90 -6.91
C LEU A 104 13.51 11.96 -7.96
N PRO A 105 14.75 11.48 -7.75
CA PRO A 105 15.41 10.55 -8.65
C PRO A 105 14.81 9.15 -8.51
N VAL A 106 13.71 8.89 -9.20
CA VAL A 106 13.03 7.59 -9.22
C VAL A 106 13.61 6.67 -10.28
N THR A 107 13.52 5.35 -10.07
CA THR A 107 13.84 4.37 -11.11
C THR A 107 12.59 4.07 -11.96
N PRO A 108 12.74 3.82 -13.28
CA PRO A 108 11.58 3.62 -14.17
C PRO A 108 10.68 2.46 -13.75
N ASP A 109 11.26 1.35 -13.30
CA ASP A 109 10.56 0.15 -12.87
C ASP A 109 9.69 0.39 -11.62
N LEU A 110 10.20 1.12 -10.63
CA LEU A 110 9.43 1.45 -9.42
C LEU A 110 8.46 2.63 -9.63
N ALA A 111 8.72 3.49 -10.63
CA ALA A 111 7.89 4.65 -10.93
C ALA A 111 6.62 4.31 -11.73
N ILE A 112 6.61 3.20 -12.49
CA ILE A 112 5.55 2.90 -13.45
C ILE A 112 4.16 2.77 -12.81
N ARG A 113 4.06 2.16 -11.63
CA ARG A 113 2.79 2.04 -10.92
C ARG A 113 2.24 3.41 -10.51
N ALA A 114 3.11 4.30 -10.01
CA ALA A 114 2.72 5.66 -9.65
C ALA A 114 2.30 6.47 -10.89
N GLN A 115 2.95 6.23 -12.03
CA GLN A 115 2.57 6.85 -13.31
C GLN A 115 1.16 6.42 -13.74
N LEU A 116 0.88 5.13 -13.74
CA LEU A 116 -0.44 4.62 -14.12
C LEU A 116 -1.55 5.12 -13.21
N LEU A 117 -1.30 5.21 -11.90
CA LEU A 117 -2.26 5.79 -10.96
C LEU A 117 -2.49 7.27 -11.20
N GLU A 118 -1.44 8.04 -11.52
CA GLU A 118 -1.57 9.46 -11.86
C GLU A 118 -2.37 9.66 -13.15
N GLU A 119 -2.06 8.90 -14.20
CA GLU A 119 -2.74 8.97 -15.50
C GLU A 119 -4.20 8.50 -15.45
N GLY A 120 -4.47 7.44 -14.67
CA GLY A 120 -5.82 6.90 -14.52
C GLY A 120 -6.72 7.74 -13.63
N GLY A 121 -6.15 8.50 -12.71
CA GLY A 121 -6.87 9.43 -11.85
C GLY A 121 -7.97 8.80 -10.98
N PRO A 122 -8.95 9.61 -10.55
CA PRO A 122 -9.99 9.16 -9.63
C PRO A 122 -10.80 7.93 -10.08
N PRO A 123 -11.14 7.74 -11.37
CA PRO A 123 -11.82 6.51 -11.77
C PRO A 123 -10.99 5.25 -11.50
N LEU A 124 -9.71 5.23 -11.89
CA LEU A 124 -8.82 4.10 -11.64
C LEU A 124 -8.60 3.86 -10.14
N TRP A 125 -8.54 4.92 -9.35
CA TRP A 125 -8.41 4.79 -7.89
C TRP A 125 -9.65 4.17 -7.26
N ALA A 126 -10.85 4.52 -7.74
CA ALA A 126 -12.10 3.91 -7.28
C ALA A 126 -12.13 2.41 -7.59
N ASP A 127 -11.80 2.03 -8.82
CA ASP A 127 -11.71 0.62 -9.23
C ASP A 127 -10.68 -0.15 -8.39
N PHE A 128 -9.52 0.44 -8.13
CA PHE A 128 -8.50 -0.17 -7.27
C PHE A 128 -8.97 -0.30 -5.82
N MET A 129 -9.65 0.71 -5.26
CA MET A 129 -10.23 0.62 -3.92
C MET A 129 -11.30 -0.47 -3.83
N ASP A 130 -12.09 -0.72 -4.89
CA ASP A 130 -13.05 -1.82 -4.92
C ASP A 130 -12.36 -3.19 -4.90
N GLU A 131 -11.24 -3.37 -5.63
CA GLU A 131 -10.41 -4.58 -5.50
C GLU A 131 -9.88 -4.77 -4.08
N LEU A 132 -9.38 -3.71 -3.46
CA LEU A 132 -8.89 -3.78 -2.08
C LEU A 132 -10.01 -4.13 -1.10
N ARG A 133 -11.24 -3.60 -1.29
CA ARG A 133 -12.41 -3.98 -0.49
C ARG A 133 -12.74 -5.46 -0.68
N ALA A 134 -12.71 -5.95 -1.91
CA ALA A 134 -12.95 -7.37 -2.17
C ALA A 134 -11.91 -8.27 -1.48
N GLY A 135 -10.63 -7.95 -1.63
CA GLY A 135 -9.54 -8.75 -1.07
C GLY A 135 -9.42 -8.67 0.47
N HIS A 136 -9.69 -7.50 1.04
CA HIS A 136 -9.46 -7.23 2.46
C HIS A 136 -10.73 -7.29 3.34
N LEU A 137 -11.88 -6.92 2.78
CA LEU A 137 -13.14 -6.82 3.51
C LEU A 137 -14.19 -7.84 3.06
N GLY A 138 -13.93 -8.57 1.96
CA GLY A 138 -14.87 -9.55 1.41
C GLY A 138 -16.05 -8.93 0.67
N THR A 139 -15.97 -7.68 0.25
CA THR A 139 -17.00 -6.99 -0.54
C THR A 139 -17.00 -7.55 -1.96
N PRO A 140 -18.15 -7.90 -2.55
CA PRO A 140 -18.19 -8.35 -3.94
C PRO A 140 -17.70 -7.27 -4.92
N LEU A 141 -16.93 -7.68 -5.94
CA LEU A 141 -16.53 -6.79 -7.03
C LEU A 141 -17.74 -6.44 -7.92
N PRO A 142 -17.78 -5.22 -8.49
CA PRO A 142 -18.77 -4.87 -9.51
C PRO A 142 -18.69 -5.80 -10.73
N ALA A 143 -19.83 -6.01 -11.40
CA ALA A 143 -19.87 -6.80 -12.63
C ALA A 143 -19.02 -6.14 -13.75
N GLY A 144 -18.20 -6.93 -14.43
CA GLY A 144 -17.32 -6.42 -15.50
C GLY A 144 -16.08 -5.67 -15.01
N HIS A 145 -15.76 -5.76 -13.71
CA HIS A 145 -14.56 -5.15 -13.17
C HIS A 145 -13.28 -5.70 -13.83
N GLU A 146 -12.44 -4.80 -14.33
CA GLU A 146 -11.10 -5.12 -14.83
C GLU A 146 -10.07 -4.94 -13.73
N SER A 147 -9.19 -5.93 -13.54
CA SER A 147 -8.23 -5.90 -12.43
C SER A 147 -7.18 -4.81 -12.61
N VAL A 148 -7.25 -3.80 -11.75
CA VAL A 148 -6.24 -2.74 -11.64
C VAL A 148 -4.94 -3.30 -11.09
N SER A 149 -5.00 -4.18 -10.09
CA SER A 149 -3.81 -4.83 -9.52
C SER A 149 -3.04 -5.62 -10.57
N ALA A 150 -3.74 -6.39 -11.42
CA ALA A 150 -3.10 -7.12 -12.52
C ALA A 150 -2.46 -6.18 -13.55
N ARG A 151 -3.13 -5.08 -13.89
CA ARG A 151 -2.61 -4.04 -14.80
C ARG A 151 -1.34 -3.39 -14.24
N LEU A 152 -1.35 -3.02 -12.96
CA LEU A 152 -0.19 -2.41 -12.29
C LEU A 152 0.98 -3.39 -12.21
N GLN A 153 0.72 -4.68 -11.97
CA GLN A 153 1.73 -5.72 -11.90
C GLN A 153 2.35 -5.99 -13.28
N ALA A 154 1.54 -6.14 -14.31
CA ALA A 154 2.03 -6.35 -15.69
C ALA A 154 2.92 -5.18 -16.17
N ALA A 155 2.55 -3.95 -15.87
CA ALA A 155 3.36 -2.79 -16.21
C ALA A 155 4.71 -2.78 -15.48
N TYR A 156 4.74 -3.16 -14.21
CA TYR A 156 5.97 -3.31 -13.45
C TYR A 156 6.89 -4.38 -14.04
N GLU A 157 6.37 -5.55 -14.38
CA GLU A 157 7.14 -6.65 -14.98
C GLU A 157 7.73 -6.25 -16.35
N GLN A 158 6.97 -5.51 -17.16
CA GLN A 158 7.45 -4.97 -18.43
C GLN A 158 8.58 -3.94 -18.21
N ALA A 159 8.46 -3.06 -17.23
CA ALA A 159 9.48 -2.07 -16.93
C ALA A 159 10.77 -2.73 -16.42
N VAL A 160 10.69 -3.74 -15.58
CA VAL A 160 11.83 -4.54 -15.11
C VAL A 160 12.51 -5.24 -16.28
N ALA A 161 11.75 -5.89 -17.18
CA ALA A 161 12.31 -6.56 -18.35
C ALA A 161 13.03 -5.58 -19.29
N ALA A 162 12.47 -4.40 -19.50
CA ALA A 162 13.10 -3.35 -20.30
C ALA A 162 14.41 -2.83 -19.68
N ALA A 163 14.45 -2.64 -18.36
CA ALA A 163 15.65 -2.20 -17.65
C ALA A 163 16.80 -3.24 -17.75
N LEU A 164 16.49 -4.53 -17.68
CA LEU A 164 17.47 -5.60 -17.86
C LEU A 164 18.02 -5.65 -19.28
N SER A 165 17.19 -5.38 -20.30
CA SER A 165 17.61 -5.40 -21.71
C SER A 165 18.49 -4.21 -22.09
N THR A 166 18.44 -3.11 -21.34
CA THR A 166 19.25 -1.90 -21.61
C THR A 166 20.65 -1.97 -21.01
N ASN A 167 20.88 -2.91 -20.07
CA ASN A 167 22.19 -3.09 -19.39
C ASN A 167 23.06 -4.20 -20.03
N VAL A 168 22.67 -4.72 -21.20
CA VAL A 168 23.45 -5.67 -22.03
C VAL A 168 23.99 -4.96 -23.27
#